data_145ad7042a80130f38fc4148000aa88e
#
_entry.id   145ad7042a80130f38fc4148000aa88e
#
_cell.length_a   1.000
_cell.length_b   1.000
_cell.length_c   1.000
_cell.angle_alpha   90.00
_cell.angle_beta   90.00
_cell.angle_gamma   90.00
#
_symmetry.space_group_name_H-M   'P 1'
#
loop_
_entity.id
_entity.type
_entity.pdbx_description
1 polymer ?
#
loop_
_entity_poly.entity_id
_entity_poly.type
_entity_poly.pdbx_seq_one_letter_code
_entity_poly.pdbx_strand_id
1 'polypeptide(L)'
;GYNYMKEKAILLTSDFYRSNLNFKLNYEPNKKTKLEFSTRYSRTKVNGDGQSDATGDQNSVPSGSFGRIRHAVMQSPLTGSGSLLFDESNIDDGLEDPITALNDNYKKRVRENFNMNGAFTWKILPELTFRTDVGLDIYNNDFRYFAGSTTYESQNNTLAEFKNMPLTTRTQVNRRTVRNSNTLQYDFSKILPKIHSLNLMVGQESIVSRETLATTRIEGFPTFYDADMAFHLSAQGTPTRANEFYYPDDKMVSFFGRANYSLLDRYLLTATLRADGSSKFSKGNRWGYFPSVAAGWRI
;
A
#
# COMPACT_ATOMS: atom_id res chain seq x y z
N GLY A 1 0.67 18.74 12.52
CA GLY A 1 1.25 17.82 13.51
C GLY A 1 2.34 16.97 12.92
N TYR A 2 3.38 16.69 13.70
CA TYR A 2 4.46 15.79 13.37
C TYR A 2 4.51 14.67 14.42
N ASN A 3 4.75 13.43 13.95
CA ASN A 3 4.97 12.29 14.81
C ASN A 3 6.15 11.47 14.28
N TYR A 4 7.03 11.07 15.17
CA TYR A 4 8.16 10.20 14.88
C TYR A 4 8.12 8.99 15.81
N MET A 5 8.37 7.81 15.25
CA MET A 5 8.41 6.53 15.95
C MET A 5 9.65 5.77 15.51
N LYS A 6 10.35 5.20 16.47
CA LYS A 6 11.51 4.32 16.26
C LYS A 6 11.39 3.13 17.19
N GLU A 7 11.46 1.94 16.62
CA GLU A 7 11.44 0.68 17.36
C GLU A 7 12.60 -0.20 16.91
N LYS A 8 13.22 -0.87 17.86
CA LYS A 8 14.18 -1.95 17.60
C LYS A 8 13.48 -3.27 17.85
N ALA A 9 13.59 -4.19 16.92
CA ALA A 9 13.07 -5.53 17.12
C ALA A 9 13.98 -6.37 18.00
N ILE A 10 13.45 -7.49 18.50
CA ILE A 10 14.23 -8.50 19.25
C ILE A 10 15.24 -9.19 18.33
N LEU A 11 14.87 -9.40 17.06
CA LEU A 11 15.76 -9.97 16.06
C LEU A 11 16.84 -8.94 15.68
N LEU A 12 18.10 -9.40 15.67
CA LEU A 12 19.24 -8.61 15.23
C LEU A 12 19.00 -8.05 13.81
N THR A 13 19.59 -6.90 13.50
CA THR A 13 19.48 -6.20 12.21
C THR A 13 18.08 -5.73 11.84
N SER A 14 17.09 -5.88 12.74
CA SER A 14 15.71 -5.51 12.49
C SER A 14 15.31 -4.27 13.28
N ASP A 15 14.80 -3.27 12.57
CA ASP A 15 14.30 -2.02 13.16
C ASP A 15 13.18 -1.40 12.31
N PHE A 16 12.44 -0.51 12.94
CA PHE A 16 11.32 0.20 12.34
C PHE A 16 11.43 1.70 12.65
N TYR A 17 11.29 2.51 11.61
CA TYR A 17 11.20 3.97 11.71
C TYR A 17 10.00 4.47 10.97
N ARG A 18 9.26 5.39 11.58
CA ARG A 18 8.12 6.05 10.94
C ARG A 18 8.11 7.53 11.27
N SER A 19 8.01 8.35 10.24
CA SER A 19 7.79 9.80 10.35
C SER A 19 6.48 10.13 9.67
N ASN A 20 5.61 10.86 10.36
CA ASN A 20 4.35 11.36 9.83
C ASN A 20 4.28 12.87 9.98
N LEU A 21 3.91 13.55 8.91
CA LEU A 21 3.58 14.96 8.90
C LEU A 21 2.13 15.11 8.46
N ASN A 22 1.33 15.82 9.25
CA ASN A 22 -0.07 16.09 8.96
C ASN A 22 -0.32 17.59 9.03
N PHE A 23 -1.01 18.10 8.01
CA PHE A 23 -1.49 19.48 7.98
C PHE A 23 -2.95 19.50 7.60
N LYS A 24 -3.74 20.33 8.27
CA LYS A 24 -5.16 20.54 7.96
C LYS A 24 -5.48 22.03 8.10
N LEU A 25 -6.17 22.57 7.09
CA LEU A 25 -6.65 23.93 7.04
C LEU A 25 -8.14 23.90 6.69
N ASN A 26 -8.96 24.57 7.50
CA ASN A 26 -10.35 24.88 7.19
C ASN A 26 -10.46 26.39 7.19
N TYR A 27 -10.94 26.95 6.09
CA TYR A 27 -11.07 28.37 5.91
C TYR A 27 -12.47 28.73 5.39
N GLU A 28 -13.17 29.59 6.09
CA GLU A 28 -14.49 30.06 5.73
C GLU A 28 -14.43 31.58 5.53
N PRO A 29 -14.06 32.04 4.32
CA PRO A 29 -13.93 33.49 4.05
C PRO A 29 -15.25 34.26 4.20
N ASN A 30 -16.37 33.58 4.03
CA ASN A 30 -17.71 34.12 4.21
C ASN A 30 -18.73 33.00 4.47
N LYS A 31 -20.00 33.36 4.79
CA LYS A 31 -21.08 32.39 5.06
C LYS A 31 -21.46 31.47 3.88
N LYS A 32 -21.00 31.82 2.67
CA LYS A 32 -21.34 31.08 1.44
C LYS A 32 -20.24 30.13 0.95
N THR A 33 -18.99 30.37 1.34
CA THR A 33 -17.87 29.60 0.82
C THR A 33 -17.05 28.98 1.95
N LYS A 34 -16.63 27.72 1.75
CA LYS A 34 -15.74 27.00 2.65
C LYS A 34 -14.66 26.29 1.83
N LEU A 35 -13.41 26.45 2.25
CA LEU A 35 -12.24 25.76 1.73
C LEU A 35 -11.73 24.81 2.81
N GLU A 36 -11.51 23.57 2.43
CA GLU A 36 -10.92 22.55 3.28
C GLU A 36 -9.70 22.01 2.57
N PHE A 37 -8.57 21.96 3.25
CA PHE A 37 -7.35 21.39 2.74
C PHE A 37 -6.75 20.49 3.81
N SER A 38 -6.32 19.29 3.42
CA SER A 38 -5.58 18.41 4.29
C SER A 38 -4.48 17.70 3.51
N THR A 39 -3.34 17.55 4.14
CA THR A 39 -2.24 16.75 3.59
C THR A 39 -1.62 15.90 4.68
N ARG A 40 -1.20 14.70 4.28
CA ARG A 40 -0.45 13.76 5.09
C ARG A 40 0.72 13.24 4.31
N TYR A 41 1.90 13.32 4.89
CA TYR A 41 3.07 12.61 4.42
C TYR A 41 3.48 11.59 5.48
N SER A 42 3.74 10.36 5.06
CA SER A 42 4.22 9.30 5.92
C SER A 42 5.40 8.63 5.24
N ARG A 43 6.52 8.56 5.94
CA ARG A 43 7.69 7.78 5.52
C ARG A 43 7.94 6.69 6.55
N THR A 44 7.95 5.44 6.08
CA THR A 44 8.24 4.26 6.89
C THR A 44 9.49 3.59 6.34
N LYS A 45 10.46 3.34 7.20
CA LYS A 45 11.66 2.55 6.89
C LYS A 45 11.64 1.32 7.78
N VAL A 46 11.80 0.15 7.19
CA VAL A 46 11.91 -1.11 7.91
C VAL A 46 13.16 -1.80 7.44
N ASN A 47 14.00 -2.19 8.38
CA ASN A 47 15.16 -3.04 8.15
C ASN A 47 14.84 -4.43 8.73
N GLY A 48 15.36 -5.48 8.10
CA GLY A 48 15.19 -6.86 8.53
C GLY A 48 13.84 -7.49 8.18
N ASP A 49 13.55 -8.64 8.80
CA ASP A 49 12.43 -9.52 8.42
C ASP A 49 11.10 -9.27 9.14
N GLY A 50 10.91 -8.14 9.77
CA GLY A 50 9.69 -7.84 10.53
C GLY A 50 8.41 -7.64 9.71
N GLN A 51 8.33 -8.08 8.43
CA GLN A 51 7.21 -7.79 7.56
C GLN A 51 6.53 -9.02 7.00
N SER A 52 5.22 -9.09 7.21
CA SER A 52 4.34 -9.83 6.32
C SER A 52 4.31 -9.09 4.98
N ASP A 53 4.78 -9.69 3.90
CA ASP A 53 4.65 -9.15 2.56
C ASP A 53 3.21 -9.27 2.09
N ALA A 54 2.37 -8.34 2.55
CA ALA A 54 0.97 -8.21 2.12
C ALA A 54 0.84 -7.74 0.65
N THR A 55 1.95 -7.55 -0.04
CA THR A 55 1.98 -7.05 -1.44
C THR A 55 2.04 -8.15 -2.49
N GLY A 56 1.87 -9.43 -2.11
CA GLY A 56 1.75 -10.51 -3.10
C GLY A 56 3.00 -10.75 -3.94
N ASP A 57 4.16 -10.29 -3.49
CA ASP A 57 5.42 -10.66 -4.13
C ASP A 57 5.68 -12.15 -3.87
N GLN A 58 5.35 -12.96 -4.87
CA GLN A 58 5.48 -14.42 -4.82
C GLN A 58 6.93 -14.91 -4.72
N ASN A 59 7.89 -13.99 -4.64
CA ASN A 59 9.31 -14.30 -4.44
C ASN A 59 9.80 -13.99 -3.02
N SER A 60 8.94 -13.54 -2.11
CA SER A 60 9.24 -13.62 -0.69
C SER A 60 9.28 -15.10 -0.35
N VAL A 61 10.43 -15.59 0.07
CA VAL A 61 10.57 -16.95 0.59
C VAL A 61 9.41 -17.16 1.58
N PRO A 62 8.54 -18.16 1.35
CA PRO A 62 7.41 -18.37 2.22
C PRO A 62 7.93 -18.45 3.66
N SER A 63 7.31 -17.72 4.57
CA SER A 63 7.64 -17.72 6.00
C SER A 63 7.59 -19.14 6.64
N GLY A 64 7.23 -20.13 5.86
CA GLY A 64 7.05 -21.50 6.29
C GLY A 64 8.33 -22.26 6.65
N SER A 65 9.32 -22.28 5.80
CA SER A 65 10.45 -23.22 5.98
C SER A 65 11.77 -22.55 6.39
N PHE A 66 12.00 -21.30 5.99
CA PHE A 66 13.30 -20.64 6.11
C PHE A 66 13.23 -19.26 6.75
N GLY A 67 12.16 -18.96 7.49
CA GLY A 67 12.08 -17.75 8.30
C GLY A 67 13.21 -17.74 9.35
N ARG A 68 13.81 -16.57 9.60
CA ARG A 68 14.91 -16.40 10.53
C ARG A 68 14.66 -16.98 11.93
N ILE A 69 13.43 -16.85 12.44
CA ILE A 69 13.05 -17.42 13.74
C ILE A 69 13.06 -18.94 13.67
N ARG A 70 12.49 -19.52 12.62
CA ARG A 70 12.49 -20.98 12.46
C ARG A 70 13.91 -21.52 12.31
N HIS A 71 14.75 -20.89 11.50
CA HIS A 71 16.17 -21.23 11.38
C HIS A 71 16.85 -21.22 12.75
N ALA A 72 16.68 -20.14 13.52
CA ALA A 72 17.28 -20.04 14.86
C ALA A 72 16.76 -21.11 15.84
N VAL A 73 15.48 -21.51 15.74
CA VAL A 73 14.88 -22.55 16.60
C VAL A 73 15.31 -23.96 16.18
N MET A 74 15.52 -24.18 14.87
CA MET A 74 15.93 -25.50 14.36
C MET A 74 17.43 -25.75 14.48
N GLN A 75 18.24 -24.69 14.68
CA GLN A 75 19.68 -24.82 14.84
C GLN A 75 20.01 -25.55 16.15
N SER A 76 20.97 -26.47 16.10
CA SER A 76 21.52 -27.10 17.29
C SER A 76 22.12 -26.05 18.24
N PRO A 77 21.87 -26.14 19.56
CA PRO A 77 22.51 -25.24 20.53
C PRO A 77 24.02 -25.46 20.64
N LEU A 78 24.52 -26.56 20.11
CA LEU A 78 25.95 -26.87 20.04
C LEU A 78 26.48 -26.37 18.69
N THR A 79 27.01 -25.17 18.67
CA THR A 79 27.72 -24.61 17.51
C THR A 79 29.14 -25.16 17.48
N GLY A 80 29.43 -26.01 16.53
CA GLY A 80 30.77 -26.55 16.27
C GLY A 80 30.72 -27.58 15.19
N SER A 81 31.41 -27.32 14.11
CA SER A 81 31.69 -28.32 13.09
C SER A 81 32.40 -29.51 13.75
N GLY A 82 31.75 -30.64 13.79
CA GLY A 82 32.35 -31.88 14.30
C GLY A 82 31.68 -32.47 15.51
N SER A 83 30.35 -32.35 15.64
CA SER A 83 29.62 -33.16 16.60
C SER A 83 29.69 -34.62 16.20
N LEU A 84 30.63 -35.34 16.79
CA LEU A 84 30.78 -36.81 16.69
C LEU A 84 29.60 -37.58 17.29
N LEU A 85 28.50 -36.92 17.67
CA LEU A 85 27.37 -37.50 18.38
C LEU A 85 26.03 -37.50 17.61
N PHE A 86 25.99 -36.95 16.41
CA PHE A 86 24.77 -36.95 15.61
C PHE A 86 25.02 -37.59 14.24
N ASP A 87 24.17 -38.51 13.90
CA ASP A 87 24.11 -39.16 12.60
C ASP A 87 23.85 -38.09 11.50
N GLU A 88 24.85 -37.81 10.69
CA GLU A 88 24.83 -36.80 9.62
C GLU A 88 23.75 -37.03 8.56
N SER A 89 23.03 -38.15 8.62
CA SER A 89 22.03 -38.53 7.61
C SER A 89 20.68 -37.84 7.75
N ASN A 90 20.41 -37.09 8.83
CA ASN A 90 19.10 -36.51 9.14
C ASN A 90 19.07 -35.02 9.52
N ILE A 91 20.19 -34.33 9.47
CA ILE A 91 20.25 -32.88 9.67
C ILE A 91 20.43 -32.28 8.29
N ASP A 92 19.51 -31.38 7.94
CA ASP A 92 19.55 -30.61 6.71
C ASP A 92 20.84 -29.78 6.68
N ASP A 93 21.87 -30.31 6.02
CA ASP A 93 23.28 -29.96 6.11
C ASP A 93 23.67 -28.59 5.53
N GLY A 94 22.71 -27.72 5.36
CA GLY A 94 22.94 -26.42 4.75
C GLY A 94 22.61 -25.23 5.65
N LEU A 95 22.40 -25.44 6.95
CA LEU A 95 22.05 -24.35 7.87
C LEU A 95 23.33 -23.77 8.50
N GLU A 96 23.76 -22.63 7.97
CA GLU A 96 24.79 -21.79 8.61
C GLU A 96 24.35 -21.29 9.99
N ASP A 97 25.31 -20.91 10.82
CA ASP A 97 25.05 -20.24 12.09
C ASP A 97 24.06 -19.08 11.91
N PRO A 98 22.94 -19.07 12.66
CA PRO A 98 21.89 -18.07 12.50
C PRO A 98 22.39 -16.61 12.62
N ILE A 99 23.40 -16.36 13.42
CA ILE A 99 23.98 -15.01 13.60
C ILE A 99 24.74 -14.61 12.34
N THR A 100 25.54 -15.52 11.79
CA THR A 100 26.27 -15.30 10.53
C THR A 100 25.29 -15.06 9.38
N ALA A 101 24.28 -15.91 9.23
CA ALA A 101 23.27 -15.76 8.19
C ALA A 101 22.44 -14.47 8.33
N LEU A 102 22.19 -14.00 9.57
CA LEU A 102 21.52 -12.73 9.82
C LEU A 102 22.38 -11.52 9.44
N ASN A 103 23.68 -11.58 9.68
CA ASN A 103 24.59 -10.50 9.34
C ASN A 103 24.87 -10.42 7.84
N ASP A 104 24.83 -11.56 7.14
CA ASP A 104 25.03 -11.67 5.70
C ASP A 104 23.72 -11.49 4.88
N ASN A 105 22.65 -11.13 5.56
CA ASN A 105 21.33 -10.90 4.95
C ASN A 105 20.88 -9.47 5.20
N TYR A 106 20.65 -8.71 4.14
CA TYR A 106 20.19 -7.34 4.24
C TYR A 106 18.82 -7.19 3.59
N LYS A 107 17.86 -6.70 4.35
CA LYS A 107 16.53 -6.34 3.88
C LYS A 107 16.20 -4.93 4.31
N LYS A 108 15.82 -4.09 3.36
CA LYS A 108 15.39 -2.72 3.63
C LYS A 108 14.19 -2.37 2.79
N ARG A 109 13.17 -1.84 3.42
CA ARG A 109 11.99 -1.34 2.76
C ARG A 109 11.73 0.10 3.16
N VAL A 110 11.62 0.97 2.18
CA VAL A 110 11.23 2.36 2.37
C VAL A 110 9.89 2.58 1.67
N ARG A 111 8.87 2.96 2.44
CA ARG A 111 7.55 3.32 1.92
C ARG A 111 7.30 4.80 2.16
N GLU A 112 6.86 5.48 1.13
CA GLU A 112 6.47 6.88 1.20
C GLU A 112 5.05 7.01 0.70
N ASN A 113 4.20 7.60 1.55
CA ASN A 113 2.80 7.87 1.24
C ASN A 113 2.57 9.37 1.35
N PHE A 114 2.15 9.99 0.28
CA PHE A 114 1.70 11.37 0.27
C PHE A 114 0.22 11.42 -0.12
N ASN A 115 -0.62 11.92 0.78
CA ASN A 115 -2.04 12.11 0.54
C ASN A 115 -2.35 13.60 0.63
N MET A 116 -3.03 14.14 -0.34
CA MET A 116 -3.52 15.51 -0.37
C MET A 116 -5.01 15.51 -0.73
N ASN A 117 -5.81 16.21 0.04
CA ASN A 117 -7.23 16.39 -0.24
C ASN A 117 -7.56 17.88 -0.13
N GLY A 118 -8.24 18.40 -1.12
CA GLY A 118 -8.81 19.73 -1.15
C GLY A 118 -10.32 19.64 -1.40
N ALA A 119 -11.09 20.46 -0.70
CA ALA A 119 -12.52 20.57 -0.96
C ALA A 119 -12.93 22.04 -0.96
N PHE A 120 -13.79 22.38 -1.88
CA PHE A 120 -14.43 23.67 -1.99
C PHE A 120 -15.94 23.49 -1.93
N THR A 121 -16.58 24.13 -0.97
CA THR A 121 -18.03 24.15 -0.81
C THR A 121 -18.53 25.57 -1.08
N TRP A 122 -19.55 25.68 -1.93
CA TRP A 122 -20.18 26.95 -2.26
C TRP A 122 -21.70 26.84 -2.12
N LYS A 123 -22.25 27.62 -1.19
CA LYS A 123 -23.68 27.84 -1.05
C LYS A 123 -24.11 28.88 -2.07
N ILE A 124 -24.51 28.41 -3.27
CA ILE A 124 -24.96 29.27 -4.37
C ILE A 124 -26.23 30.02 -3.96
N LEU A 125 -27.17 29.26 -3.38
CA LEU A 125 -28.35 29.75 -2.71
C LEU A 125 -28.41 29.19 -1.28
N PRO A 126 -29.22 29.70 -0.37
CA PRO A 126 -29.39 29.09 0.96
C PRO A 126 -29.77 27.58 0.88
N GLU A 127 -30.50 27.19 -0.15
CA GLU A 127 -30.99 25.84 -0.41
C GLU A 127 -30.08 25.02 -1.36
N LEU A 128 -29.23 25.71 -2.16
CA LEU A 128 -28.44 25.08 -3.21
C LEU A 128 -26.95 25.13 -2.83
N THR A 129 -26.37 23.96 -2.62
CA THR A 129 -24.96 23.82 -2.27
C THR A 129 -24.24 22.99 -3.34
N PHE A 130 -23.16 23.56 -3.87
CA PHE A 130 -22.19 22.86 -4.71
C PHE A 130 -20.95 22.53 -3.88
N ARG A 131 -20.42 21.32 -4.05
CA ARG A 131 -19.16 20.90 -3.45
C ARG A 131 -18.32 20.16 -4.47
N THR A 132 -17.04 20.53 -4.55
CA THR A 132 -16.02 19.79 -5.30
C THR A 132 -14.92 19.32 -4.36
N ASP A 133 -14.52 18.09 -4.48
CA ASP A 133 -13.44 17.46 -3.74
C ASP A 133 -12.36 16.97 -4.75
N VAL A 134 -11.10 17.26 -4.47
CA VAL A 134 -9.95 16.79 -5.24
C VAL A 134 -8.99 16.05 -4.30
N GLY A 135 -8.62 14.84 -4.68
CA GLY A 135 -7.67 14.01 -3.95
C GLY A 135 -6.48 13.61 -4.81
N LEU A 136 -5.31 13.61 -4.22
CA LEU A 136 -4.07 13.09 -4.80
C LEU A 136 -3.42 12.14 -3.80
N ASP A 137 -3.20 10.89 -4.21
CA ASP A 137 -2.48 9.89 -3.45
C ASP A 137 -1.25 9.45 -4.24
N ILE A 138 -0.07 9.54 -3.63
CA ILE A 138 1.20 9.07 -4.18
C ILE A 138 1.75 8.03 -3.22
N TYR A 139 2.03 6.85 -3.73
CA TYR A 139 2.62 5.74 -3.00
C TYR A 139 3.89 5.29 -3.71
N ASN A 140 5.02 5.33 -2.98
CA ASN A 140 6.29 4.79 -3.43
C ASN A 140 6.75 3.73 -2.43
N ASN A 141 7.21 2.59 -2.95
CA ASN A 141 7.81 1.52 -2.17
C ASN A 141 9.11 1.10 -2.85
N ASP A 142 10.24 1.19 -2.16
CA ASP A 142 11.55 0.70 -2.57
C ASP A 142 11.97 -0.41 -1.60
N PHE A 143 11.98 -1.62 -2.09
CA PHE A 143 12.44 -2.80 -1.35
C PHE A 143 13.76 -3.25 -1.91
N ARG A 144 14.76 -3.41 -1.04
CA ARG A 144 16.10 -3.91 -1.33
C ARG A 144 16.38 -5.13 -0.48
N TYR A 145 16.80 -6.16 -1.14
CA TYR A 145 17.19 -7.42 -0.55
C TYR A 145 18.58 -7.81 -1.05
N PHE A 146 19.46 -8.19 -0.13
CA PHE A 146 20.74 -8.79 -0.43
C PHE A 146 20.85 -10.09 0.38
N ALA A 147 21.31 -11.13 -0.26
CA ALA A 147 21.68 -12.39 0.36
C ALA A 147 23.13 -12.68 0.03
N GLY A 148 23.95 -12.74 1.06
CA GLY A 148 25.36 -13.08 0.95
C GLY A 148 25.61 -14.57 0.78
N SER A 149 26.86 -14.97 0.63
CA SER A 149 27.29 -16.34 0.31
C SER A 149 26.92 -17.37 1.39
N THR A 150 26.77 -16.95 2.64
CA THR A 150 26.41 -17.82 3.78
C THR A 150 24.91 -18.01 3.95
N THR A 151 24.09 -17.34 3.15
CA THR A 151 22.63 -17.45 3.25
C THR A 151 22.11 -18.69 2.54
N TYR A 152 21.02 -19.27 3.09
CA TYR A 152 20.34 -20.41 2.47
C TYR A 152 19.97 -20.14 1.00
N GLU A 153 19.51 -18.95 0.66
CA GLU A 153 19.11 -18.59 -0.70
C GLU A 153 20.29 -18.63 -1.67
N SER A 154 21.47 -18.18 -1.26
CA SER A 154 22.68 -18.23 -2.06
C SER A 154 23.17 -19.67 -2.25
N GLN A 155 23.19 -20.45 -1.17
CA GLN A 155 23.66 -21.84 -1.17
C GLN A 155 22.76 -22.75 -2.01
N ASN A 156 21.44 -22.49 -1.99
CA ASN A 156 20.43 -23.25 -2.73
C ASN A 156 19.92 -22.53 -3.98
N ASN A 157 20.77 -21.70 -4.59
CA ASN A 157 20.41 -21.04 -5.83
C ASN A 157 20.04 -22.07 -6.91
N THR A 158 18.94 -21.82 -7.61
CA THR A 158 18.46 -22.70 -8.69
C THR A 158 19.38 -22.73 -9.91
N LEU A 159 20.17 -21.65 -10.10
CA LEU A 159 21.19 -21.57 -11.13
C LEU A 159 22.52 -22.04 -10.52
N ALA A 160 22.97 -23.22 -10.94
CA ALA A 160 24.16 -23.86 -10.39
C ALA A 160 25.43 -23.01 -10.48
N GLU A 161 25.53 -22.16 -11.49
CA GLU A 161 26.65 -21.23 -11.71
C GLU A 161 26.75 -20.13 -10.65
N PHE A 162 25.62 -19.81 -9.96
CA PHE A 162 25.54 -18.77 -8.92
C PHE A 162 25.42 -19.32 -7.51
N LYS A 163 25.58 -20.63 -7.31
CA LYS A 163 25.59 -21.22 -5.97
C LYS A 163 26.72 -20.64 -5.13
N ASN A 164 26.42 -20.38 -3.86
CA ASN A 164 27.33 -19.78 -2.88
C ASN A 164 27.85 -18.38 -3.28
N MET A 165 27.16 -17.71 -4.21
CA MET A 165 27.50 -16.34 -4.61
C MET A 165 26.42 -15.36 -4.14
N PRO A 166 26.80 -14.16 -3.69
CA PRO A 166 25.85 -13.16 -3.28
C PRO A 166 24.90 -12.73 -4.39
N LEU A 167 23.72 -12.31 -3.97
CA LEU A 167 22.68 -11.83 -4.89
C LEU A 167 21.96 -10.61 -4.31
N THR A 168 21.39 -9.82 -5.20
CA THR A 168 20.52 -8.69 -4.84
C THR A 168 19.17 -8.80 -5.53
N THR A 169 18.11 -8.34 -4.84
CA THR A 169 16.80 -8.10 -5.45
C THR A 169 16.34 -6.71 -5.07
N ARG A 170 15.91 -5.93 -6.03
CA ARG A 170 15.28 -4.65 -5.81
C ARG A 170 13.91 -4.62 -6.45
N THR A 171 12.89 -4.28 -5.65
CA THR A 171 11.52 -4.11 -6.13
C THR A 171 11.05 -2.68 -5.85
N GLN A 172 10.59 -2.00 -6.88
CA GLN A 172 10.07 -0.64 -6.81
C GLN A 172 8.63 -0.64 -7.27
N VAL A 173 7.75 -0.07 -6.45
CA VAL A 173 6.34 0.16 -6.80
C VAL A 173 6.06 1.66 -6.71
N ASN A 174 5.56 2.23 -7.78
CA ASN A 174 5.11 3.61 -7.81
C ASN A 174 3.64 3.64 -8.21
N ARG A 175 2.79 4.21 -7.35
CA ARG A 175 1.36 4.37 -7.61
C ARG A 175 0.95 5.82 -7.42
N ARG A 176 0.19 6.34 -8.36
CA ARG A 176 -0.42 7.67 -8.29
C ARG A 176 -1.89 7.57 -8.59
N THR A 177 -2.72 8.03 -7.64
CA THR A 177 -4.18 8.08 -7.79
C THR A 177 -4.65 9.52 -7.69
N VAL A 178 -5.42 9.95 -8.66
CA VAL A 178 -6.11 11.24 -8.67
C VAL A 178 -7.60 10.98 -8.61
N ARG A 179 -8.29 11.68 -7.72
CA ARG A 179 -9.74 11.63 -7.56
C ARG A 179 -10.32 13.02 -7.65
N ASN A 180 -11.43 13.17 -8.36
CA ASN A 180 -12.26 14.35 -8.33
C ASN A 180 -13.72 13.94 -8.13
N SER A 181 -14.42 14.60 -7.21
CA SER A 181 -15.83 14.39 -6.95
C SER A 181 -16.55 15.72 -6.91
N ASN A 182 -17.67 15.82 -7.61
CA ASN A 182 -18.51 17.01 -7.69
C ASN A 182 -19.91 16.66 -7.26
N THR A 183 -20.49 17.40 -6.35
CA THR A 183 -21.84 17.20 -5.84
C THR A 183 -22.65 18.49 -5.89
N LEU A 184 -23.92 18.38 -6.24
CA LEU A 184 -24.89 19.44 -6.16
C LEU A 184 -26.05 18.95 -5.28
N GLN A 185 -26.35 19.70 -4.23
CA GLN A 185 -27.36 19.36 -3.25
C GLN A 185 -28.39 20.47 -3.18
N TYR A 186 -29.69 20.12 -3.21
CA TYR A 186 -30.79 21.05 -3.09
C TYR A 186 -31.72 20.63 -1.95
N ASP A 187 -32.02 21.59 -1.06
CA ASP A 187 -32.96 21.45 0.04
C ASP A 187 -34.31 22.11 -0.33
N PHE A 188 -35.35 21.30 -0.37
CA PHE A 188 -36.68 21.71 -0.77
C PHE A 188 -37.52 22.32 0.40
N SER A 189 -36.92 22.57 1.55
CA SER A 189 -37.60 23.05 2.76
C SER A 189 -38.40 24.37 2.57
N LYS A 190 -37.99 25.21 1.61
CA LYS A 190 -38.72 26.45 1.28
C LYS A 190 -39.90 26.25 0.32
N ILE A 191 -39.92 25.17 -0.43
CA ILE A 191 -40.93 24.92 -1.46
C ILE A 191 -42.03 24.01 -0.92
N LEU A 192 -41.65 23.06 -0.06
CA LEU A 192 -42.57 22.11 0.52
C LEU A 192 -43.22 22.59 1.82
N PRO A 193 -44.47 22.17 2.13
CA PRO A 193 -45.05 22.37 3.44
C PRO A 193 -44.17 21.82 4.56
N LYS A 194 -44.18 22.43 5.76
CA LYS A 194 -43.33 22.06 6.89
C LYS A 194 -43.41 20.59 7.35
N ILE A 195 -44.47 19.87 6.98
CA ILE A 195 -44.65 18.46 7.28
C ILE A 195 -43.77 17.55 6.38
N HIS A 196 -43.22 18.10 5.27
CA HIS A 196 -42.37 17.42 4.34
C HIS A 196 -40.98 18.02 4.39
N SER A 197 -39.97 17.18 4.42
CA SER A 197 -38.59 17.55 4.18
C SER A 197 -38.03 16.68 3.07
N LEU A 198 -37.46 17.31 2.04
CA LEU A 198 -36.84 16.64 0.91
C LEU A 198 -35.49 17.27 0.63
N ASN A 199 -34.44 16.45 0.61
CA ASN A 199 -33.10 16.83 0.19
C ASN A 199 -32.66 15.94 -0.96
N LEU A 200 -32.33 16.56 -2.10
CA LEU A 200 -31.83 15.86 -3.28
C LEU A 200 -30.35 16.18 -3.47
N MET A 201 -29.58 15.18 -3.78
CA MET A 201 -28.16 15.29 -4.12
C MET A 201 -27.91 14.54 -5.44
N VAL A 202 -27.21 15.16 -6.36
CA VAL A 202 -26.63 14.51 -7.54
C VAL A 202 -25.12 14.73 -7.53
N GLY A 203 -24.38 13.76 -8.05
CA GLY A 203 -22.94 13.87 -8.07
C GLY A 203 -22.30 13.05 -9.19
N GLN A 204 -21.06 13.42 -9.47
CA GLN A 204 -20.16 12.76 -10.37
C GLN A 204 -18.82 12.57 -9.67
N GLU A 205 -18.18 11.42 -9.87
CA GLU A 205 -16.85 11.11 -9.37
C GLU A 205 -16.00 10.55 -10.49
N SER A 206 -14.73 10.94 -10.54
CA SER A 206 -13.73 10.33 -11.41
C SER A 206 -12.49 9.96 -10.62
N ILE A 207 -11.96 8.76 -10.88
CA ILE A 207 -10.75 8.23 -10.25
C ILE A 207 -9.86 7.71 -11.37
N VAL A 208 -8.57 8.11 -11.33
CA VAL A 208 -7.55 7.59 -12.24
C VAL A 208 -6.37 7.13 -11.38
N SER A 209 -6.02 5.86 -11.49
CA SER A 209 -4.86 5.27 -10.80
C SER A 209 -3.88 4.73 -11.83
N ARG A 210 -2.60 5.08 -11.66
CA ARG A 210 -1.47 4.58 -12.42
C ARG A 210 -0.52 3.87 -11.51
N GLU A 211 -0.04 2.71 -11.94
CA GLU A 211 0.92 1.93 -11.17
C GLU A 211 2.01 1.38 -12.08
N THR A 212 3.25 1.43 -11.60
CA THR A 212 4.40 0.75 -12.20
C THR A 212 5.05 -0.12 -11.16
N LEU A 213 5.50 -1.31 -11.57
CA LEU A 213 6.26 -2.24 -10.78
C LEU A 213 7.54 -2.57 -11.54
N ALA A 214 8.70 -2.37 -10.91
CA ALA A 214 9.98 -2.81 -11.43
C ALA A 214 10.64 -3.75 -10.43
N THR A 215 11.11 -4.90 -10.90
CA THR A 215 11.89 -5.86 -10.11
C THR A 215 13.14 -6.22 -10.87
N THR A 216 14.29 -6.02 -10.23
CA THR A 216 15.61 -6.40 -10.76
C THR A 216 16.23 -7.37 -9.77
N ARG A 217 16.70 -8.52 -10.28
CA ARG A 217 17.51 -9.51 -9.55
C ARG A 217 18.84 -9.65 -10.25
N ILE A 218 19.93 -9.56 -9.50
CA ILE A 218 21.31 -9.66 -9.96
C ILE A 218 21.99 -10.69 -9.08
N GLU A 219 22.68 -11.63 -9.70
CA GLU A 219 23.32 -12.76 -9.03
C GLU A 219 24.78 -12.88 -9.47
N GLY A 220 25.54 -13.69 -8.75
CA GLY A 220 26.93 -13.97 -9.13
C GLY A 220 27.91 -12.86 -8.77
N PHE A 221 27.65 -12.14 -7.68
CA PHE A 221 28.63 -11.18 -7.14
C PHE A 221 29.82 -11.92 -6.51
N PRO A 222 31.01 -11.30 -6.47
CA PRO A 222 32.14 -11.81 -5.69
C PRO A 222 31.74 -12.12 -4.25
N THR A 223 32.21 -13.22 -3.69
CA THR A 223 31.81 -13.72 -2.37
C THR A 223 32.15 -12.77 -1.21
N PHE A 224 33.09 -11.87 -1.40
CA PHE A 224 33.45 -10.83 -0.41
C PHE A 224 32.62 -9.56 -0.48
N TYR A 225 31.62 -9.48 -1.40
CA TYR A 225 30.74 -8.32 -1.46
C TYR A 225 29.72 -8.36 -0.33
N ASP A 226 29.61 -7.23 0.35
CA ASP A 226 28.48 -6.94 1.23
C ASP A 226 27.31 -6.29 0.46
N ALA A 227 26.22 -5.99 1.17
CA ALA A 227 25.05 -5.37 0.58
C ALA A 227 25.36 -4.01 -0.06
N ASP A 228 26.21 -3.20 0.58
CA ASP A 228 26.54 -1.86 0.10
C ASP A 228 27.33 -1.92 -1.20
N MET A 229 28.37 -2.77 -1.24
CA MET A 229 29.15 -3.03 -2.45
C MET A 229 28.27 -3.57 -3.59
N ALA A 230 27.43 -4.57 -3.31
CA ALA A 230 26.59 -5.19 -4.33
C ALA A 230 25.56 -4.21 -4.95
N PHE A 231 24.98 -3.31 -4.16
CA PHE A 231 24.08 -2.29 -4.69
C PHE A 231 24.79 -1.15 -5.42
N HIS A 232 26.00 -0.75 -5.00
CA HIS A 232 26.76 0.29 -5.68
C HIS A 232 27.47 -0.20 -6.95
N LEU A 233 27.93 -1.44 -6.94
CA LEU A 233 28.67 -2.06 -8.03
C LEU A 233 27.82 -3.13 -8.74
N SER A 234 26.54 -2.85 -8.94
CA SER A 234 25.56 -3.80 -9.50
C SER A 234 25.94 -4.36 -10.86
N ALA A 235 26.75 -3.63 -11.64
CA ALA A 235 27.27 -4.10 -12.93
C ALA A 235 28.29 -5.25 -12.83
N GLN A 236 28.79 -5.59 -11.64
CA GLN A 236 29.69 -6.72 -11.43
C GLN A 236 28.99 -8.05 -11.29
N GLY A 237 27.67 -8.05 -11.08
CA GLY A 237 26.85 -9.25 -11.11
C GLY A 237 26.11 -9.42 -12.44
N THR A 238 25.46 -10.58 -12.59
CA THR A 238 24.69 -10.93 -13.78
C THR A 238 23.20 -10.69 -13.52
N PRO A 239 22.51 -9.85 -14.31
CA PRO A 239 21.07 -9.69 -14.20
C PRO A 239 20.33 -10.96 -14.62
N THR A 240 19.65 -11.61 -13.68
CA THR A 240 18.84 -12.82 -13.95
C THR A 240 17.36 -12.50 -14.08
N ARG A 241 16.91 -11.35 -13.56
CA ARG A 241 15.58 -10.81 -13.73
C ARG A 241 15.63 -9.31 -13.89
N ALA A 242 14.95 -8.80 -14.91
CA ALA A 242 14.69 -7.38 -15.11
C ALA A 242 13.25 -7.24 -15.63
N ASN A 243 12.30 -7.24 -14.70
CA ASN A 243 10.87 -7.13 -15.02
C ASN A 243 10.40 -5.72 -14.73
N GLU A 244 9.77 -5.10 -15.71
CA GLU A 244 9.11 -3.83 -15.56
C GLU A 244 7.69 -3.94 -16.09
N PHE A 245 6.71 -3.58 -15.25
CA PHE A 245 5.30 -3.66 -15.57
C PHE A 245 4.69 -2.28 -15.49
N TYR A 246 4.12 -1.84 -16.60
CA TYR A 246 3.27 -0.66 -16.69
C TYR A 246 1.83 -1.15 -16.73
N TYR A 247 1.16 -1.10 -15.59
CA TYR A 247 -0.24 -1.47 -15.56
C TYR A 247 -1.07 -0.45 -16.35
N PRO A 248 -2.07 -0.90 -17.13
CA PRO A 248 -2.99 0.02 -17.77
C PRO A 248 -3.65 0.93 -16.73
N ASP A 249 -3.85 2.20 -17.07
CA ASP A 249 -4.54 3.15 -16.20
C ASP A 249 -5.88 2.58 -15.74
N ASP A 250 -6.06 2.47 -14.43
CA ASP A 250 -7.33 2.13 -13.83
C ASP A 250 -8.18 3.40 -13.74
N LYS A 251 -9.22 3.47 -14.57
CA LYS A 251 -10.11 4.64 -14.67
C LYS A 251 -11.51 4.24 -14.27
N MET A 252 -12.08 5.00 -13.35
CA MET A 252 -13.45 4.86 -12.92
C MET A 252 -14.16 6.20 -13.02
N VAL A 253 -15.37 6.19 -13.58
CA VAL A 253 -16.29 7.33 -13.60
C VAL A 253 -17.60 6.87 -13.03
N SER A 254 -18.14 7.65 -12.10
CA SER A 254 -19.38 7.33 -11.40
C SER A 254 -20.34 8.49 -11.45
N PHE A 255 -21.62 8.20 -11.59
CA PHE A 255 -22.71 9.15 -11.42
C PHE A 255 -23.64 8.63 -10.32
N PHE A 256 -24.07 9.50 -9.44
CA PHE A 256 -24.93 9.09 -8.34
C PHE A 256 -25.96 10.17 -7.99
N GLY A 257 -27.09 9.69 -7.49
CA GLY A 257 -28.15 10.53 -6.96
C GLY A 257 -28.68 9.95 -5.66
N ARG A 258 -29.05 10.83 -4.73
CA ARG A 258 -29.67 10.46 -3.45
C ARG A 258 -30.84 11.40 -3.16
N ALA A 259 -31.95 10.82 -2.75
CA ALA A 259 -33.10 11.53 -2.21
C ALA A 259 -33.30 11.11 -0.76
N ASN A 260 -33.28 12.09 0.15
CA ASN A 260 -33.67 11.92 1.54
C ASN A 260 -35.01 12.62 1.74
N TYR A 261 -36.03 11.87 2.13
CA TYR A 261 -37.36 12.38 2.37
C TYR A 261 -37.78 12.08 3.80
N SER A 262 -38.38 13.06 4.47
CA SER A 262 -39.00 12.92 5.77
C SER A 262 -40.43 13.46 5.75
N LEU A 263 -41.37 12.69 6.30
CA LEU A 263 -42.74 13.07 6.50
C LEU A 263 -43.03 13.18 8.01
N LEU A 264 -43.48 14.35 8.46
CA LEU A 264 -43.81 14.64 9.87
C LEU A 264 -42.63 14.39 10.85
N ASP A 265 -41.38 14.43 10.34
CA ASP A 265 -40.19 14.01 11.08
C ASP A 265 -40.24 12.58 11.68
N ARG A 266 -41.23 11.81 11.28
CA ARG A 266 -41.53 10.48 11.78
C ARG A 266 -41.23 9.37 10.77
N TYR A 267 -41.59 9.54 9.49
CA TYR A 267 -41.37 8.57 8.43
C TYR A 267 -40.22 9.04 7.56
N LEU A 268 -39.14 8.26 7.54
CA LEU A 268 -37.91 8.57 6.84
C LEU A 268 -37.74 7.63 5.66
N LEU A 269 -37.44 8.17 4.48
CA LEU A 269 -37.16 7.39 3.28
C LEU A 269 -35.88 7.93 2.63
N THR A 270 -34.94 7.05 2.36
CA THR A 270 -33.72 7.34 1.58
C THR A 270 -33.69 6.45 0.35
N ALA A 271 -33.56 7.05 -0.83
CA ALA A 271 -33.31 6.34 -2.08
C ALA A 271 -31.98 6.80 -2.68
N THR A 272 -31.17 5.87 -3.16
CA THR A 272 -29.90 6.15 -3.80
C THR A 272 -29.79 5.32 -5.07
N LEU A 273 -29.28 5.93 -6.13
CA LEU A 273 -28.89 5.24 -7.36
C LEU A 273 -27.46 5.65 -7.70
N ARG A 274 -26.59 4.67 -7.95
CA ARG A 274 -25.22 4.88 -8.39
C ARG A 274 -24.98 4.07 -9.68
N ALA A 275 -24.33 4.70 -10.65
CA ALA A 275 -23.86 4.08 -11.88
C ALA A 275 -22.35 4.23 -11.95
N ASP A 276 -21.61 3.12 -11.99
CA ASP A 276 -20.14 3.08 -12.01
C ASP A 276 -19.65 2.49 -13.33
N GLY A 277 -18.79 3.22 -14.02
CA GLY A 277 -18.12 2.79 -15.23
C GLY A 277 -16.63 2.56 -14.97
N SER A 278 -16.12 1.35 -15.21
CA SER A 278 -14.71 0.98 -14.97
C SER A 278 -14.00 0.56 -16.25
N SER A 279 -12.74 1.02 -16.39
CA SER A 279 -11.86 0.63 -17.49
C SER A 279 -11.41 -0.83 -17.43
N LYS A 280 -11.55 -1.51 -16.27
CA LYS A 280 -11.17 -2.91 -16.08
C LYS A 280 -12.06 -3.89 -16.82
N PHE A 281 -13.27 -3.47 -17.18
CA PHE A 281 -14.20 -4.31 -17.90
C PHE A 281 -14.16 -4.07 -19.41
N SER A 282 -14.51 -5.09 -20.19
CA SER A 282 -14.58 -5.02 -21.66
C SER A 282 -15.60 -4.00 -22.13
N LYS A 283 -15.46 -3.52 -23.37
CA LYS A 283 -16.45 -2.67 -24.03
C LYS A 283 -17.82 -3.36 -23.99
N GLY A 284 -18.87 -2.63 -23.59
CA GLY A 284 -20.23 -3.17 -23.45
C GLY A 284 -20.61 -3.55 -22.00
N ASN A 285 -19.64 -3.96 -21.16
CA ASN A 285 -19.88 -4.39 -19.78
C ASN A 285 -19.24 -3.45 -18.75
N ARG A 286 -18.91 -2.22 -19.13
CA ARG A 286 -18.19 -1.28 -18.25
C ARG A 286 -19.04 -0.66 -17.16
N TRP A 287 -20.35 -0.67 -17.28
CA TRP A 287 -21.27 0.01 -16.40
C TRP A 287 -22.01 -0.96 -15.49
N GLY A 288 -21.99 -0.66 -14.19
CA GLY A 288 -22.81 -1.30 -13.17
C GLY A 288 -23.77 -0.28 -12.55
N TYR A 289 -24.98 -0.72 -12.17
CA TYR A 289 -26.02 0.10 -11.56
C TYR A 289 -26.35 -0.45 -10.17
N PHE A 290 -26.36 0.42 -9.17
CA PHE A 290 -26.48 0.05 -7.76
C PHE A 290 -27.59 0.87 -7.10
N PRO A 291 -28.86 0.43 -7.19
CA PRO A 291 -29.95 1.04 -6.47
C PRO A 291 -29.95 0.62 -4.99
N SER A 292 -30.33 1.54 -4.11
CA SER A 292 -30.52 1.27 -2.68
C SER A 292 -31.68 2.07 -2.15
N VAL A 293 -32.51 1.46 -1.30
CA VAL A 293 -33.64 2.12 -0.62
C VAL A 293 -33.60 1.74 0.86
N ALA A 294 -33.80 2.72 1.73
CA ALA A 294 -33.94 2.54 3.17
C ALA A 294 -35.17 3.28 3.67
N ALA A 295 -35.94 2.68 4.56
CA ALA A 295 -37.07 3.29 5.24
C ALA A 295 -36.89 3.21 6.74
N GLY A 296 -37.30 4.26 7.46
CA GLY A 296 -37.24 4.36 8.91
C GLY A 296 -38.51 4.96 9.48
N TRP A 297 -38.89 4.50 10.66
CA TRP A 297 -39.99 5.05 11.42
C TRP A 297 -39.51 5.45 12.82
N ARG A 298 -39.74 6.71 13.18
CA ARG A 298 -39.44 7.26 14.53
C ARG A 298 -40.76 7.20 15.34
N ILE A 299 -40.73 6.51 16.43
CA ILE A 299 -41.85 6.34 17.37
C ILE A 299 -41.84 7.52 18.37
#